data_164002c6d386c933173a5508158e429b
#
_entry.id   164002c6d386c933173a5508158e429b
#
_cell.length_a   1.000
_cell.length_b   1.000
_cell.length_c   1.000
_cell.angle_alpha   90.00
_cell.angle_beta   90.00
_cell.angle_gamma   90.00
#
_symmetry.space_group_name_H-M   'P 1'
#
loop_
_entity.id
_entity.type
_entity.pdbx_description
1 polymer ?
#
loop_
_entity_poly.entity_id
_entity_poly.type
_entity_poly.pdbx_seq_one_letter_code
_entity_poly.pdbx_strand_id
1 'polypeptide(L)'
;YTFKMAPFLLSSIIMTLLLLIFWWLRIKESELVKEPNKNHLNFLSNLKIYFYNPHMRVAYLIAVTRSASWVFFFTYGPIYFIEAGIAIEWVGFVMGSIISIFVFSSYFAKIGESFGIRRTIYYSFLISGISLGIIGLLPKPVLIGIIFLVIATLGMDMLDIIGNLPFMRMVNPKQRTEMTTVYSTWREFSFAITPGFASLFLFFMKVQSLFIVMGLFLISAGLLSKKMPGRVD
;
A
#
# COMPACT_ATOMS: atom_id res chain seq x y z
N TYR A 1 15.78 -24.27 20.20
CA TYR A 1 16.51 -23.06 19.77
C TYR A 1 16.74 -23.00 18.25
N THR A 2 16.93 -24.13 17.57
CA THR A 2 17.19 -24.24 16.12
C THR A 2 16.01 -23.78 15.25
N PHE A 3 14.77 -24.00 15.69
CA PHE A 3 13.57 -23.62 14.94
C PHE A 3 13.36 -22.09 14.81
N LYS A 4 13.87 -21.29 15.75
CA LYS A 4 13.72 -19.82 15.70
C LYS A 4 14.56 -19.17 14.61
N MET A 5 15.65 -19.83 14.18
CA MET A 5 16.52 -19.34 13.08
C MET A 5 16.08 -19.81 11.70
N ALA A 6 15.18 -20.79 11.61
CA ALA A 6 14.77 -21.38 10.32
C ALA A 6 14.23 -20.34 9.31
N PRO A 7 13.37 -19.36 9.67
CA PRO A 7 12.88 -18.36 8.71
C PRO A 7 14.01 -17.49 8.13
N PHE A 8 14.99 -17.13 8.95
CA PHE A 8 16.13 -16.31 8.51
C PHE A 8 17.06 -17.10 7.59
N LEU A 9 17.32 -18.36 7.90
CA LEU A 9 18.11 -19.25 7.03
C LEU A 9 17.41 -19.47 5.70
N LEU A 10 16.10 -19.76 5.71
CA LEU A 10 15.33 -19.93 4.48
C LEU A 10 15.35 -18.67 3.61
N SER A 11 15.11 -17.50 4.21
CA SER A 11 15.16 -16.22 3.51
C SER A 11 16.55 -15.95 2.90
N SER A 12 17.62 -16.27 3.65
CA SER A 12 19.00 -16.12 3.18
C SER A 12 19.30 -17.04 1.99
N ILE A 13 18.86 -18.29 2.04
CA ILE A 13 19.01 -19.27 0.94
C ILE A 13 18.27 -18.76 -0.31
N ILE A 14 17.01 -18.33 -0.16
CA ILE A 14 16.22 -17.82 -1.28
C ILE A 14 16.88 -16.61 -1.91
N MET A 15 17.35 -15.64 -1.11
CA MET A 15 18.03 -14.44 -1.61
C MET A 15 19.34 -14.78 -2.33
N THR A 16 20.10 -15.75 -1.81
CA THR A 16 21.34 -16.21 -2.44
C THR A 16 21.05 -16.88 -3.78
N LEU A 17 20.02 -17.72 -3.86
CA LEU A 17 19.61 -18.37 -5.11
C LEU A 17 19.15 -17.34 -6.14
N LEU A 18 18.35 -16.33 -5.73
CA LEU A 18 17.94 -15.25 -6.62
C LEU A 18 19.15 -14.45 -7.14
N LEU A 19 20.11 -14.14 -6.30
CA LEU A 19 21.34 -13.45 -6.68
C LEU A 19 22.15 -14.27 -7.69
N LEU A 20 22.28 -15.59 -7.49
CA LEU A 20 22.93 -16.48 -8.44
C LEU A 20 22.20 -16.53 -9.79
N ILE A 21 20.87 -16.58 -9.77
CA ILE A 21 20.05 -16.56 -10.99
C ILE A 21 20.25 -15.23 -11.74
N PHE A 22 20.23 -14.08 -11.06
CA PHE A 22 20.49 -12.77 -11.65
C PHE A 22 21.89 -12.71 -12.28
N TRP A 23 22.88 -13.22 -11.58
CA TRP A 23 24.25 -13.27 -12.08
C TRP A 23 24.38 -14.17 -13.32
N TRP A 24 23.69 -15.31 -13.31
CA TRP A 24 23.67 -16.26 -14.44
C TRP A 24 22.95 -15.71 -15.67
N LEU A 25 21.82 -15.01 -15.47
CA LEU A 25 21.03 -14.41 -16.56
C LEU A 25 21.75 -13.26 -17.26
N ARG A 26 22.86 -12.75 -16.71
CA ARG A 26 23.65 -11.63 -17.28
C ARG A 26 22.73 -10.55 -17.88
N ILE A 27 21.74 -10.08 -17.13
CA ILE A 27 20.82 -9.04 -17.59
C ILE A 27 21.66 -7.79 -17.90
N LYS A 28 21.90 -7.53 -19.18
CA LYS A 28 22.51 -6.27 -19.62
C LYS A 28 21.52 -5.17 -19.38
N GLU A 29 21.89 -4.19 -18.58
CA GLU A 29 21.15 -2.92 -18.56
C GLU A 29 21.09 -2.41 -19.99
N SER A 30 19.86 -2.15 -20.47
CA SER A 30 19.70 -1.57 -21.80
C SER A 30 20.36 -0.19 -21.79
N GLU A 31 21.19 0.09 -22.78
CA GLU A 31 21.87 1.39 -23.00
C GLU A 31 20.90 2.58 -23.18
N LEU A 32 19.61 2.34 -23.01
CA LEU A 32 18.53 3.31 -23.13
C LEU A 32 18.40 4.27 -21.95
N VAL A 33 19.14 4.06 -20.86
CA VAL A 33 19.25 5.06 -19.80
C VAL A 33 20.26 6.12 -20.26
N LYS A 34 19.82 7.01 -21.17
CA LYS A 34 20.50 8.28 -21.37
C LYS A 34 20.64 8.93 -20.01
N GLU A 35 21.88 9.27 -19.62
CA GLU A 35 22.16 9.95 -18.38
C GLU A 35 21.12 11.05 -18.13
N PRO A 36 20.49 11.09 -16.95
CA PRO A 36 19.57 12.17 -16.66
C PRO A 36 20.35 13.48 -16.80
N ASN A 37 19.82 14.36 -17.62
CA ASN A 37 20.42 15.67 -17.83
C ASN A 37 20.66 16.33 -16.47
N LYS A 38 21.91 16.51 -16.07
CA LYS A 38 22.35 16.96 -14.73
C LYS A 38 21.74 18.29 -14.27
N ASN A 39 21.12 19.04 -15.19
CA ASN A 39 20.47 20.32 -14.89
C ASN A 39 19.09 20.21 -14.22
N HIS A 40 18.55 19.01 -14.00
CA HIS A 40 17.17 18.82 -13.51
C HIS A 40 17.08 18.44 -12.02
N LEU A 41 18.16 18.49 -11.25
CA LEU A 41 18.23 17.99 -9.88
C LEU A 41 17.83 19.02 -8.81
N ASN A 42 16.99 19.98 -9.11
CA ASN A 42 16.38 20.79 -8.05
C ASN A 42 15.13 20.07 -7.50
N PHE A 43 15.35 19.05 -6.67
CA PHE A 43 14.27 18.31 -6.00
C PHE A 43 13.24 19.23 -5.35
N LEU A 44 13.69 20.30 -4.68
CA LEU A 44 12.79 21.29 -4.06
C LEU A 44 11.94 22.05 -5.09
N SER A 45 12.48 22.36 -6.26
CA SER A 45 11.72 22.98 -7.35
C SER A 45 10.67 22.03 -7.89
N ASN A 46 11.06 20.77 -8.15
CA ASN A 46 10.15 19.73 -8.62
C ASN A 46 9.04 19.43 -7.61
N LEU A 47 9.35 19.47 -6.31
CA LEU A 47 8.39 19.32 -5.24
C LEU A 47 7.35 20.45 -5.27
N LYS A 48 7.78 21.71 -5.46
CA LYS A 48 6.85 22.85 -5.62
C LYS A 48 5.95 22.66 -6.84
N ILE A 49 6.52 22.32 -8.00
CA ILE A 49 5.76 22.10 -9.24
C ILE A 49 4.76 20.97 -9.07
N TYR A 50 5.17 19.87 -8.44
CA TYR A 50 4.32 18.71 -8.18
C TYR A 50 3.11 19.09 -7.33
N PHE A 51 3.35 19.71 -6.17
CA PHE A 51 2.29 20.05 -5.22
C PHE A 51 1.50 21.31 -5.61
N TYR A 52 1.94 22.09 -6.59
CA TYR A 52 1.11 23.15 -7.16
C TYR A 52 -0.07 22.59 -7.97
N ASN A 53 0.10 21.45 -8.60
CA ASN A 53 -0.95 20.80 -9.40
C ASN A 53 -1.95 20.04 -8.49
N PRO A 54 -3.25 20.43 -8.47
CA PRO A 54 -4.25 19.81 -7.59
C PRO A 54 -4.47 18.33 -7.91
N HIS A 55 -4.36 17.92 -9.16
CA HIS A 55 -4.53 16.52 -9.56
C HIS A 55 -3.36 15.64 -9.09
N MET A 56 -2.14 16.16 -9.14
CA MET A 56 -0.96 15.49 -8.61
C MET A 56 -1.03 15.31 -7.10
N ARG A 57 -1.55 16.29 -6.37
CA ARG A 57 -1.82 16.17 -4.92
C ARG A 57 -2.77 15.03 -4.60
N VAL A 58 -3.85 14.90 -5.39
CA VAL A 58 -4.81 13.80 -5.21
C VAL A 58 -4.15 12.45 -5.46
N ALA A 59 -3.35 12.32 -6.53
CA ALA A 59 -2.60 11.08 -6.80
C ALA A 59 -1.62 10.73 -5.68
N TYR A 60 -0.93 11.73 -5.11
CA TYR A 60 -0.03 11.53 -3.98
C TYR A 60 -0.78 11.08 -2.72
N LEU A 61 -1.90 11.73 -2.39
CA LEU A 61 -2.73 11.35 -1.24
C LEU A 61 -3.27 9.92 -1.36
N ILE A 62 -3.70 9.52 -2.55
CA ILE A 62 -4.13 8.15 -2.84
C ILE A 62 -2.98 7.17 -2.57
N ALA A 63 -1.78 7.47 -3.06
CA ALA A 63 -0.61 6.62 -2.88
C ALA A 63 -0.17 6.53 -1.41
N VAL A 64 -0.14 7.66 -0.68
CA VAL A 64 0.15 7.70 0.77
C VAL A 64 -0.87 6.89 1.54
N THR A 65 -2.16 7.10 1.30
CA THR A 65 -3.23 6.40 2.03
C THR A 65 -3.21 4.90 1.78
N ARG A 66 -2.98 4.49 0.53
CA ARG A 66 -2.80 3.10 0.15
C ARG A 66 -1.62 2.48 0.90
N SER A 67 -0.47 3.14 0.90
CA SER A 67 0.71 2.65 1.61
C SER A 67 0.50 2.62 3.12
N ALA A 68 -0.14 3.65 3.68
CA ALA A 68 -0.47 3.70 5.09
C ALA A 68 -1.35 2.54 5.52
N SER A 69 -2.31 2.10 4.68
CA SER A 69 -3.16 0.95 4.97
C SER A 69 -2.36 -0.35 5.07
N TRP A 70 -1.36 -0.55 4.21
CA TRP A 70 -0.47 -1.71 4.28
C TRP A 70 0.44 -1.67 5.51
N VAL A 71 1.05 -0.52 5.80
CA VAL A 71 1.85 -0.33 7.03
C VAL A 71 1.00 -0.62 8.26
N PHE A 72 -0.24 -0.14 8.27
CA PHE A 72 -1.19 -0.41 9.34
C PHE A 72 -1.51 -1.91 9.45
N PHE A 73 -1.81 -2.58 8.36
CA PHE A 73 -2.10 -4.01 8.32
C PHE A 73 -0.93 -4.84 8.85
N PHE A 74 0.30 -4.57 8.40
CA PHE A 74 1.48 -5.32 8.85
C PHE A 74 1.83 -5.07 10.31
N THR A 75 1.51 -3.88 10.84
CA THR A 75 1.83 -3.52 12.22
C THR A 75 0.75 -4.01 13.19
N TYR A 76 -0.52 -3.74 12.89
CA TYR A 76 -1.63 -3.97 13.83
C TYR A 76 -2.45 -5.22 13.53
N GLY A 77 -2.37 -5.78 12.34
CA GLY A 77 -2.99 -7.07 12.00
C GLY A 77 -2.53 -8.21 12.88
N PRO A 78 -1.21 -8.43 13.06
CA PRO A 78 -0.70 -9.46 13.98
C PRO A 78 -1.20 -9.29 15.42
N ILE A 79 -1.23 -8.05 15.92
CA ILE A 79 -1.72 -7.75 17.26
C ILE A 79 -3.20 -8.14 17.37
N TYR A 80 -4.00 -7.76 16.39
CA TYR A 80 -5.42 -8.13 16.34
C TYR A 80 -5.62 -9.65 16.33
N PHE A 81 -4.82 -10.39 15.58
CA PHE A 81 -4.92 -11.86 15.53
C PHE A 81 -4.64 -12.52 16.88
N ILE A 82 -3.61 -12.04 17.58
CA ILE A 82 -3.25 -12.55 18.91
C ILE A 82 -4.38 -12.23 19.89
N GLU A 83 -4.90 -11.00 19.90
CA GLU A 83 -6.01 -10.61 20.76
C GLU A 83 -7.33 -11.33 20.42
N ALA A 84 -7.51 -11.76 19.17
CA ALA A 84 -8.64 -12.58 18.71
C ALA A 84 -8.50 -14.07 19.09
N GLY A 85 -7.38 -14.47 19.71
CA GLY A 85 -7.15 -15.82 20.22
C GLY A 85 -6.36 -16.74 19.28
N ILE A 86 -5.75 -16.20 18.22
CA ILE A 86 -4.83 -16.97 17.36
C ILE A 86 -3.49 -17.10 18.10
N ALA A 87 -3.00 -18.33 18.25
CA ALA A 87 -1.70 -18.57 18.83
C ALA A 87 -0.59 -17.91 17.96
N ILE A 88 0.41 -17.31 18.61
CA ILE A 88 1.45 -16.52 17.97
C ILE A 88 2.19 -17.27 16.85
N GLU A 89 2.32 -18.58 16.98
CA GLU A 89 2.95 -19.46 16.01
C GLU A 89 2.20 -19.50 14.67
N TRP A 90 0.88 -19.27 14.67
CA TRP A 90 0.03 -19.30 13.50
C TRP A 90 -0.16 -17.92 12.85
N VAL A 91 0.19 -16.85 13.52
CA VAL A 91 -0.03 -15.48 13.02
C VAL A 91 0.68 -15.27 11.69
N GLY A 92 1.94 -15.71 11.58
CA GLY A 92 2.70 -15.60 10.32
C GLY A 92 2.06 -16.38 9.17
N PHE A 93 1.52 -17.57 9.44
CA PHE A 93 0.82 -18.39 8.44
C PHE A 93 -0.48 -17.71 7.98
N VAL A 94 -1.27 -17.19 8.92
CA VAL A 94 -2.52 -16.46 8.60
C VAL A 94 -2.23 -15.21 7.77
N MET A 95 -1.22 -14.41 8.17
CA MET A 95 -0.78 -13.24 7.41
C MET A 95 -0.34 -13.60 5.99
N GLY A 96 0.50 -14.62 5.86
CA GLY A 96 0.96 -15.12 4.56
C GLY A 96 -0.17 -15.63 3.68
N SER A 97 -1.15 -16.32 4.25
CA SER A 97 -2.33 -16.79 3.53
C SER A 97 -3.19 -15.65 2.99
N ILE A 98 -3.37 -14.58 3.77
CA ILE A 98 -4.10 -13.39 3.34
C ILE A 98 -3.35 -12.71 2.18
N ILE A 99 -2.05 -12.53 2.31
CA ILE A 99 -1.22 -11.87 1.27
C ILE A 99 -1.12 -12.72 0.01
N SER A 100 -1.25 -14.06 0.09
CA SER A 100 -1.19 -14.93 -1.08
C SER A 100 -2.25 -14.62 -2.15
N ILE A 101 -3.31 -13.87 -1.79
CA ILE A 101 -4.33 -13.35 -2.71
C ILE A 101 -3.69 -12.50 -3.83
N PHE A 102 -2.54 -11.88 -3.58
CA PHE A 102 -1.76 -11.16 -4.60
C PHE A 102 -1.38 -12.01 -5.82
N VAL A 103 -1.38 -13.32 -5.71
CA VAL A 103 -1.19 -14.22 -6.87
C VAL A 103 -2.24 -13.98 -7.96
N PHE A 104 -3.42 -13.51 -7.58
CA PHE A 104 -4.51 -13.17 -8.51
C PHE A 104 -4.44 -11.73 -9.03
N SER A 105 -3.33 -11.02 -8.85
CA SER A 105 -3.16 -9.61 -9.24
C SER A 105 -3.51 -9.34 -10.71
N SER A 106 -3.17 -10.25 -11.63
CA SER A 106 -3.50 -10.11 -13.06
C SER A 106 -5.00 -10.14 -13.32
N TYR A 107 -5.77 -10.89 -12.53
CA TYR A 107 -7.23 -10.92 -12.62
C TYR A 107 -7.82 -9.61 -12.10
N PHE A 108 -7.32 -9.12 -10.98
CA PHE A 108 -7.74 -7.84 -10.41
C PHE A 108 -7.40 -6.65 -11.32
N ALA A 109 -6.26 -6.68 -12.02
CA ALA A 109 -5.92 -5.67 -13.01
C ALA A 109 -6.98 -5.59 -14.12
N LYS A 110 -7.41 -6.72 -14.68
CA LYS A 110 -8.46 -6.78 -15.71
C LYS A 110 -9.80 -6.24 -15.20
N ILE A 111 -10.19 -6.56 -13.95
CA ILE A 111 -11.38 -5.99 -13.34
C ILE A 111 -11.25 -4.46 -13.25
N GLY A 112 -10.11 -3.97 -12.78
CA GLY A 112 -9.84 -2.53 -12.67
C GLY A 112 -9.93 -1.79 -14.00
N GLU A 113 -9.41 -2.38 -15.07
CA GLU A 113 -9.50 -1.82 -16.43
C GLU A 113 -10.92 -1.82 -16.97
N SER A 114 -11.67 -2.91 -16.77
CA SER A 114 -13.04 -3.03 -17.30
C SER A 114 -14.05 -2.14 -16.56
N PHE A 115 -13.84 -1.92 -15.25
CA PHE A 115 -14.74 -1.13 -14.41
C PHE A 115 -14.43 0.37 -14.41
N GLY A 116 -13.25 0.75 -14.89
CA GLY A 116 -12.71 2.10 -14.87
C GLY A 116 -11.88 2.37 -13.61
N ILE A 117 -10.68 2.94 -13.82
CA ILE A 117 -9.67 3.10 -12.77
C ILE A 117 -10.19 3.93 -11.60
N ARG A 118 -10.85 5.07 -11.89
CA ARG A 118 -11.37 5.96 -10.84
C ARG A 118 -12.43 5.28 -9.97
N ARG A 119 -13.36 4.54 -10.61
CA ARG A 119 -14.41 3.81 -9.89
C ARG A 119 -13.81 2.71 -9.04
N THR A 120 -12.88 1.96 -9.59
CA THR A 120 -12.22 0.87 -8.86
C THR A 120 -11.47 1.40 -7.64
N ILE A 121 -10.70 2.47 -7.77
CA ILE A 121 -10.02 3.11 -6.63
C ILE A 121 -11.04 3.55 -5.57
N TYR A 122 -12.12 4.18 -5.98
CA TYR A 122 -13.16 4.64 -5.06
C TYR A 122 -13.79 3.49 -4.27
N TYR A 123 -14.24 2.44 -4.94
CA TYR A 123 -14.87 1.30 -4.27
C TYR A 123 -13.87 0.49 -3.44
N SER A 124 -12.64 0.34 -3.88
CA SER A 124 -11.59 -0.33 -3.11
C SER A 124 -11.32 0.38 -1.79
N PHE A 125 -11.21 1.70 -1.79
CA PHE A 125 -11.10 2.49 -0.57
C PHE A 125 -12.33 2.35 0.34
N LEU A 126 -13.53 2.35 -0.22
CA LEU A 126 -14.77 2.18 0.57
C LEU A 126 -14.84 0.79 1.19
N ILE A 127 -14.60 -0.26 0.42
CA ILE A 127 -14.63 -1.64 0.92
C ILE A 127 -13.63 -1.80 2.05
N SER A 128 -12.37 -1.39 1.84
CA SER A 128 -11.34 -1.48 2.87
C SER A 128 -11.70 -0.64 4.10
N GLY A 129 -12.13 0.60 3.89
CA GLY A 129 -12.45 1.52 4.98
C GLY A 129 -13.66 1.08 5.82
N ILE A 130 -14.73 0.62 5.19
CA ILE A 130 -15.92 0.11 5.87
C ILE A 130 -15.55 -1.17 6.65
N SER A 131 -14.80 -2.07 6.04
CA SER A 131 -14.38 -3.32 6.70
C SER A 131 -13.53 -3.05 7.94
N LEU A 132 -12.55 -2.13 7.86
CA LEU A 132 -11.76 -1.72 9.03
C LEU A 132 -12.64 -1.02 10.08
N GLY A 133 -13.57 -0.17 9.65
CA GLY A 133 -14.52 0.48 10.55
C GLY A 133 -15.37 -0.52 11.33
N ILE A 134 -15.87 -1.58 10.67
CA ILE A 134 -16.61 -2.66 11.32
C ILE A 134 -15.74 -3.38 12.36
N ILE A 135 -14.48 -3.71 12.02
CA ILE A 135 -13.54 -4.32 12.97
C ILE A 135 -13.39 -3.45 14.22
N GLY A 136 -13.23 -2.14 14.03
CA GLY A 136 -13.05 -1.20 15.13
C GLY A 136 -14.31 -1.01 16.01
N LEU A 137 -15.50 -1.28 15.47
CA LEU A 137 -16.76 -1.23 16.21
C LEU A 137 -17.05 -2.52 17.02
N LEU A 138 -16.32 -3.59 16.77
CA LEU A 138 -16.46 -4.80 17.58
C LEU A 138 -16.02 -4.54 19.02
N PRO A 139 -16.77 -5.03 20.03
CA PRO A 139 -16.47 -4.73 21.43
C PRO A 139 -15.14 -5.31 21.91
N LYS A 140 -14.68 -6.35 21.25
CA LYS A 140 -13.37 -7.00 21.45
C LYS A 140 -12.92 -7.68 20.16
N PRO A 141 -11.62 -7.94 19.99
CA PRO A 141 -11.12 -8.76 18.90
C PRO A 141 -11.76 -10.13 18.88
N VAL A 142 -12.33 -10.52 17.76
CA VAL A 142 -13.00 -11.81 17.54
C VAL A 142 -12.67 -12.36 16.17
N LEU A 143 -12.81 -13.68 16.00
CA LEU A 143 -12.47 -14.36 14.73
C LEU A 143 -13.25 -13.82 13.54
N ILE A 144 -14.51 -13.36 13.72
CA ILE A 144 -15.29 -12.75 12.65
C ILE A 144 -14.63 -11.48 12.09
N GLY A 145 -13.89 -10.74 12.90
CA GLY A 145 -13.14 -9.57 12.44
C GLY A 145 -12.04 -9.93 11.46
N ILE A 146 -11.53 -11.16 11.47
CA ILE A 146 -10.55 -11.64 10.50
C ILE A 146 -11.15 -11.70 9.11
N ILE A 147 -12.43 -12.07 8.99
CA ILE A 147 -13.15 -12.06 7.71
C ILE A 147 -13.18 -10.63 7.14
N PHE A 148 -13.53 -9.64 7.99
CA PHE A 148 -13.49 -8.24 7.56
C PHE A 148 -12.08 -7.75 7.24
N LEU A 149 -11.06 -8.27 7.93
CA LEU A 149 -9.67 -7.95 7.61
C LEU A 149 -9.26 -8.50 6.23
N VAL A 150 -9.69 -9.73 5.90
CA VAL A 150 -9.51 -10.31 4.55
C VAL A 150 -10.22 -9.45 3.49
N ILE A 151 -11.46 -9.03 3.74
CA ILE A 151 -12.20 -8.15 2.82
C ILE A 151 -11.49 -6.80 2.66
N ALA A 152 -10.95 -6.24 3.74
CA ALA A 152 -10.17 -5.01 3.69
C ALA A 152 -8.92 -5.16 2.83
N THR A 153 -8.19 -6.28 2.99
CA THR A 153 -6.97 -6.53 2.20
C THR A 153 -7.26 -6.74 0.73
N LEU A 154 -8.38 -7.36 0.34
CA LEU A 154 -8.81 -7.43 -1.07
C LEU A 154 -8.93 -6.04 -1.70
N GLY A 155 -9.53 -5.08 -0.99
CA GLY A 155 -9.58 -3.70 -1.46
C GLY A 155 -8.19 -3.04 -1.52
N MET A 156 -7.32 -3.30 -0.54
CA MET A 156 -5.94 -2.80 -0.53
C MET A 156 -5.11 -3.37 -1.69
N ASP A 157 -5.27 -4.66 -2.01
CA ASP A 157 -4.64 -5.32 -3.16
C ASP A 157 -5.05 -4.65 -4.48
N MET A 158 -6.35 -4.40 -4.66
CA MET A 158 -6.84 -3.67 -5.82
C MET A 158 -6.20 -2.28 -5.94
N LEU A 159 -6.08 -1.55 -4.81
CA LEU A 159 -5.42 -0.25 -4.77
C LEU A 159 -3.94 -0.34 -5.13
N ASP A 160 -3.25 -1.41 -4.74
CA ASP A 160 -1.83 -1.58 -5.04
C ASP A 160 -1.58 -1.83 -6.52
N ILE A 161 -2.46 -2.60 -7.15
CA ILE A 161 -2.37 -2.92 -8.58
C ILE A 161 -2.60 -1.69 -9.44
N ILE A 162 -3.65 -0.91 -9.15
CA ILE A 162 -4.10 0.18 -10.02
C ILE A 162 -3.77 1.59 -9.51
N GLY A 163 -3.36 1.73 -8.25
CA GLY A 163 -3.22 3.04 -7.59
C GLY A 163 -2.08 3.92 -8.12
N ASN A 164 -1.15 3.37 -8.91
CA ASN A 164 -0.11 4.15 -9.59
C ASN A 164 -0.56 4.69 -10.95
N LEU A 165 -1.62 4.12 -11.54
CA LEU A 165 -2.10 4.50 -12.87
C LEU A 165 -2.57 5.97 -12.95
N PRO A 166 -3.26 6.54 -11.94
CA PRO A 166 -3.62 7.96 -11.97
C PRO A 166 -2.41 8.87 -12.14
N PHE A 167 -1.34 8.64 -11.38
CA PHE A 167 -0.11 9.40 -11.53
C PHE A 167 0.46 9.26 -12.94
N MET A 168 0.60 8.02 -13.44
CA MET A 168 1.20 7.75 -14.75
C MET A 168 0.42 8.35 -15.92
N ARG A 169 -0.92 8.46 -15.80
CA ARG A 169 -1.78 9.06 -16.84
C ARG A 169 -1.85 10.58 -16.75
N MET A 170 -1.61 11.16 -15.57
CA MET A 170 -1.69 12.62 -15.37
C MET A 170 -0.36 13.34 -15.63
N VAL A 171 0.76 12.65 -15.46
CA VAL A 171 2.09 13.24 -15.65
C VAL A 171 2.42 13.37 -17.14
N ASN A 172 2.94 14.55 -17.53
CA ASN A 172 3.48 14.75 -18.87
C ASN A 172 4.66 13.79 -19.10
N PRO A 173 4.68 13.02 -20.22
CA PRO A 173 5.76 12.09 -20.52
C PRO A 173 7.16 12.70 -20.43
N LYS A 174 7.32 13.98 -20.82
CA LYS A 174 8.61 14.70 -20.78
C LYS A 174 9.12 14.98 -19.35
N GLN A 175 8.22 15.08 -18.38
CA GLN A 175 8.54 15.38 -16.98
C GLN A 175 8.40 14.16 -16.08
N ARG A 176 8.11 12.99 -16.65
CA ARG A 176 7.78 11.78 -15.88
C ARG A 176 8.90 11.38 -14.93
N THR A 177 10.14 11.38 -15.38
CA THR A 177 11.30 11.00 -14.53
C THR A 177 11.43 11.90 -13.31
N GLU A 178 11.35 13.21 -13.50
CA GLU A 178 11.46 14.21 -12.43
C GLU A 178 10.30 14.10 -11.43
N MET A 179 9.08 13.99 -11.95
CA MET A 179 7.87 13.89 -11.13
C MET A 179 7.78 12.53 -10.41
N THR A 180 8.32 11.44 -10.99
CA THR A 180 8.38 10.13 -10.33
C THR A 180 9.26 10.18 -9.10
N THR A 181 10.36 10.92 -9.12
CA THR A 181 11.24 11.08 -7.94
C THR A 181 10.49 11.71 -6.77
N VAL A 182 9.67 12.73 -7.03
CA VAL A 182 8.80 13.33 -6.01
C VAL A 182 7.68 12.38 -5.61
N TYR A 183 7.04 11.75 -6.59
CA TYR A 183 5.94 10.83 -6.32
C TYR A 183 6.38 9.66 -5.44
N SER A 184 7.53 9.05 -5.70
CA SER A 184 8.01 7.86 -4.96
C SER A 184 8.22 8.09 -3.46
N THR A 185 8.33 9.35 -3.01
CA THR A 185 8.44 9.68 -1.58
C THR A 185 7.20 9.30 -0.76
N TRP A 186 6.06 9.00 -1.40
CA TRP A 186 4.84 8.57 -0.70
C TRP A 186 5.10 7.35 0.19
N ARG A 187 5.99 6.45 -0.23
CA ARG A 187 6.31 5.23 0.53
C ARG A 187 6.97 5.59 1.85
N GLU A 188 8.08 6.31 1.79
CA GLU A 188 8.86 6.69 2.98
C GLU A 188 8.02 7.55 3.94
N PHE A 189 7.23 8.46 3.37
CA PHE A 189 6.34 9.30 4.15
C PHE A 189 5.29 8.49 4.92
N SER A 190 4.65 7.50 4.29
CA SER A 190 3.67 6.65 4.96
C SER A 190 4.31 5.72 5.99
N PHE A 191 5.50 5.16 5.72
CA PHE A 191 6.24 4.33 6.68
C PHE A 191 6.66 5.12 7.93
N ALA A 192 7.02 6.39 7.79
CA ALA A 192 7.40 7.24 8.92
C ALA A 192 6.17 7.70 9.72
N ILE A 193 5.12 8.15 9.04
CA ILE A 193 3.98 8.82 9.68
C ILE A 193 2.98 7.82 10.27
N THR A 194 2.68 6.72 9.60
CA THR A 194 1.62 5.81 10.05
C THR A 194 1.86 5.22 11.43
N PRO A 195 3.05 4.65 11.75
CA PRO A 195 3.31 4.17 13.10
C PRO A 195 3.35 5.29 14.14
N GLY A 196 3.88 6.47 13.77
CA GLY A 196 3.94 7.63 14.67
C GLY A 196 2.55 8.10 15.08
N PHE A 197 1.63 8.29 14.13
CA PHE A 197 0.25 8.63 14.41
C PHE A 197 -0.45 7.55 15.24
N ALA A 198 -0.31 6.30 14.84
CA ALA A 198 -0.95 5.21 15.56
C ALA A 198 -0.45 5.09 17.00
N SER A 199 0.85 5.30 17.25
CA SER A 199 1.43 5.32 18.60
C SER A 199 0.81 6.42 19.46
N LEU A 200 0.63 7.63 18.92
CA LEU A 200 -0.02 8.72 19.62
C LEU A 200 -1.46 8.37 20.03
N PHE A 201 -2.22 7.76 19.11
CA PHE A 201 -3.60 7.34 19.43
C PHE A 201 -3.66 6.26 20.49
N LEU A 202 -2.70 5.32 20.52
CA LEU A 202 -2.65 4.24 21.50
C LEU A 202 -2.42 4.73 22.94
N PHE A 203 -1.87 5.92 23.13
CA PHE A 203 -1.81 6.52 24.48
C PHE A 203 -3.20 6.82 25.06
N PHE A 204 -4.19 7.06 24.22
CA PHE A 204 -5.52 7.51 24.65
C PHE A 204 -6.62 6.49 24.34
N MET A 205 -6.39 5.54 23.43
CA MET A 205 -7.41 4.66 22.89
C MET A 205 -6.91 3.20 22.80
N LYS A 206 -7.87 2.27 22.74
CA LYS A 206 -7.60 0.85 22.52
C LYS A 206 -7.22 0.59 21.07
N VAL A 207 -6.55 -0.54 20.78
CA VAL A 207 -6.15 -0.96 19.44
C VAL A 207 -7.34 -0.99 18.47
N GLN A 208 -8.53 -1.42 18.91
CA GLN A 208 -9.73 -1.44 18.07
C GLN A 208 -10.11 -0.04 17.53
N SER A 209 -9.93 1.01 18.33
CA SER A 209 -10.22 2.37 17.88
C SER A 209 -9.34 2.84 16.73
N LEU A 210 -8.11 2.30 16.61
CA LEU A 210 -7.24 2.58 15.46
C LEU A 210 -7.84 2.07 14.14
N PHE A 211 -8.55 0.95 14.18
CA PHE A 211 -9.21 0.41 12.99
C PHE A 211 -10.33 1.35 12.51
N ILE A 212 -11.06 2.00 13.44
CA ILE A 212 -12.06 3.03 13.07
C ILE A 212 -11.37 4.21 12.42
N VAL A 213 -10.31 4.74 13.03
CA VAL A 213 -9.56 5.90 12.52
C VAL A 213 -9.01 5.61 11.13
N MET A 214 -8.38 4.44 10.95
CA MET A 214 -7.87 4.03 9.65
C MET A 214 -8.99 3.83 8.62
N GLY A 215 -10.11 3.24 9.03
CA GLY A 215 -11.29 3.08 8.20
C GLY A 215 -11.85 4.42 7.70
N LEU A 216 -11.99 5.40 8.59
CA LEU A 216 -12.41 6.76 8.23
C LEU A 216 -11.42 7.45 7.30
N PHE A 217 -10.12 7.25 7.51
CA PHE A 217 -9.08 7.79 6.65
C PHE A 217 -9.17 7.21 5.23
N LEU A 218 -9.37 5.89 5.09
CA LEU A 218 -9.57 5.23 3.79
C LEU A 218 -10.85 5.72 3.09
N ILE A 219 -11.97 5.82 3.80
CA ILE A 219 -13.23 6.33 3.25
C ILE A 219 -13.04 7.76 2.74
N SER A 220 -12.36 8.62 3.51
CA SER A 220 -12.06 10.00 3.13
C SER A 220 -11.22 10.07 1.85
N ALA A 221 -10.20 9.21 1.74
CA ALA A 221 -9.38 9.10 0.53
C ALA A 221 -10.20 8.61 -0.67
N GLY A 222 -11.11 7.66 -0.45
CA GLY A 222 -12.06 7.22 -1.46
C GLY A 222 -12.94 8.35 -1.97
N LEU A 223 -13.48 9.18 -1.09
CA LEU A 223 -14.28 10.35 -1.49
C LEU A 223 -13.43 11.36 -2.27
N LEU A 224 -12.18 11.59 -1.87
CA LEU A 224 -11.25 12.47 -2.59
C LEU A 224 -10.89 11.93 -3.97
N SER A 225 -10.85 10.61 -4.15
CA SER A 225 -10.53 10.00 -5.45
C SER A 225 -11.55 10.36 -6.55
N LYS A 226 -12.78 10.73 -6.18
CA LYS A 226 -13.78 11.25 -7.14
C LYS A 226 -13.34 12.53 -7.84
N LYS A 227 -12.43 13.30 -7.24
CA LYS A 227 -11.88 14.54 -7.81
C LYS A 227 -10.82 14.30 -8.89
N MET A 228 -10.47 13.04 -9.17
CA MET A 228 -9.57 12.73 -10.28
C MET A 228 -10.23 13.11 -11.62
N PRO A 229 -9.44 13.65 -12.57
CA PRO A 229 -9.97 14.00 -13.87
C PRO A 229 -10.40 12.76 -14.66
N GLY A 230 -11.40 12.90 -15.54
CA GLY A 230 -11.92 11.80 -16.37
C GLY A 230 -10.91 11.18 -17.34
N ARG A 231 -9.75 11.82 -17.55
CA ARG A 231 -8.63 11.25 -18.32
C ARG A 231 -7.96 10.02 -17.65
N VAL A 232 -8.34 9.73 -16.42
CA VAL A 232 -7.80 8.59 -15.66
C VAL A 232 -8.55 7.29 -16.00
N ASP A 233 -9.78 7.38 -16.51
CA ASP A 233 -10.59 6.21 -16.95
C ASP A 233 -10.23 5.71 -18.36
#